data_2139f90cf77bc1bdaf2d0bb53f0c5f18
#
_entry.id   2139f90cf77bc1bdaf2d0bb53f0c5f18
#
_cell.length_a   1.000
_cell.length_b   1.000
_cell.length_c   1.000
_cell.angle_alpha   90.00
_cell.angle_beta   90.00
_cell.angle_gamma   90.00
#
_symmetry.space_group_name_H-M   'P 1'
#
loop_
_entity.id
_entity.type
_entity.pdbx_description
1 polymer ?
#
loop_
_entity_poly.entity_id
_entity_poly.type
_entity_poly.pdbx_seq_one_letter_code
_entity_poly.pdbx_strand_id
1 'polypeptide(L)'
;LRDHPVNKARIAAGRRPATSAWFWGQGSRPGLANFEQTYGIKGAVVSAVDLIKGIGKCADMQVIEVEGATGYIDTNFEGKAEAAIKALDSCDYVYVHLEAPDECGHRREAQNKVKAIELIDQKIVKPLLDALAGQQFKMLILPDHPTPIATATHSREPVPFLLYDSTETQEGVDSFTEVNAQNTGVFVERGPMLIKMMLN
;
A
#
# COMPACT_ATOMS: atom_id res chain seq x y z
N LEU A 1 10.05 21.96 -23.55
CA LEU A 1 10.05 22.07 -22.08
C LEU A 1 10.84 23.26 -21.56
N ARG A 2 11.98 23.59 -22.17
CA ARG A 2 12.91 24.66 -21.68
C ARG A 2 12.22 25.99 -21.40
N ASP A 3 11.36 26.42 -22.28
CA ASP A 3 10.69 27.74 -22.22
C ASP A 3 9.37 27.74 -21.46
N HIS A 4 8.97 26.55 -20.92
CA HIS A 4 7.74 26.43 -20.15
C HIS A 4 7.82 27.25 -18.86
N PRO A 5 6.75 27.98 -18.45
CA PRO A 5 6.76 28.84 -17.26
C PRO A 5 7.25 28.14 -15.99
N VAL A 6 6.86 26.87 -15.77
CA VAL A 6 7.34 26.06 -14.64
C VAL A 6 8.87 25.91 -14.67
N ASN A 7 9.47 25.65 -15.83
CA ASN A 7 10.91 25.53 -15.94
C ASN A 7 11.63 26.87 -15.73
N LYS A 8 11.07 27.96 -16.21
CA LYS A 8 11.60 29.30 -15.93
C LYS A 8 11.60 29.61 -14.44
N ALA A 9 10.51 29.30 -13.74
CA ALA A 9 10.42 29.44 -12.28
C ALA A 9 11.43 28.55 -11.55
N ARG A 10 11.61 27.27 -11.96
CA ARG A 10 12.62 26.36 -11.42
C ARG A 10 14.04 26.90 -11.58
N ILE A 11 14.39 27.37 -12.77
CA ILE A 11 15.71 27.96 -13.06
C ILE A 11 15.94 29.21 -12.20
N ALA A 12 14.96 30.11 -12.11
CA ALA A 12 15.03 31.30 -11.27
C ALA A 12 15.24 30.96 -9.78
N ALA A 13 14.71 29.79 -9.32
CA ALA A 13 14.89 29.27 -7.96
C ALA A 13 16.18 28.42 -7.80
N GLY A 14 17.11 28.42 -8.76
CA GLY A 14 18.34 27.63 -8.72
C GLY A 14 18.13 26.12 -8.86
N ARG A 15 16.96 25.67 -9.31
CA ARG A 15 16.61 24.26 -9.46
C ARG A 15 16.85 23.79 -10.90
N ARG A 16 17.16 22.50 -11.07
CA ARG A 16 17.31 21.90 -12.41
C ARG A 16 15.98 21.94 -13.16
N PRO A 17 15.93 22.39 -14.43
CA PRO A 17 14.74 22.29 -15.27
C PRO A 17 14.49 20.86 -15.74
N ALA A 18 13.25 20.54 -16.07
CA ALA A 18 12.93 19.36 -16.84
C ALA A 18 13.30 19.59 -18.30
N THR A 19 14.17 18.77 -18.87
CA THR A 19 14.69 18.94 -20.25
C THR A 19 13.99 18.08 -21.27
N SER A 20 13.54 16.87 -20.85
CA SER A 20 12.94 15.88 -21.74
C SER A 20 11.80 15.15 -21.03
N ALA A 21 10.87 14.62 -21.81
CA ALA A 21 9.87 13.67 -21.34
C ALA A 21 10.26 12.26 -21.78
N TRP A 22 10.08 11.31 -20.89
CA TRP A 22 10.24 9.89 -21.17
C TRP A 22 8.91 9.19 -20.93
N PHE A 23 8.37 8.57 -21.96
CA PHE A 23 7.18 7.71 -21.86
C PHE A 23 7.62 6.26 -21.77
N TRP A 24 7.20 5.57 -20.72
CA TRP A 24 7.55 4.17 -20.47
C TRP A 24 6.34 3.41 -19.91
N GLY A 25 6.46 2.08 -19.80
CA GLY A 25 5.35 1.26 -19.31
C GLY A 25 4.19 1.17 -20.29
N GLN A 26 4.45 1.29 -21.59
CA GLN A 26 3.44 1.20 -22.64
C GLN A 26 2.81 -0.20 -22.67
N GLY A 27 1.52 -0.25 -22.98
CA GLY A 27 0.77 -1.50 -23.10
C GLY A 27 -0.69 -1.25 -23.48
N SER A 28 -1.41 -2.32 -23.72
CA SER A 28 -2.87 -2.27 -23.87
C SER A 28 -3.54 -2.26 -22.49
N ARG A 29 -4.81 -1.80 -22.45
CA ARG A 29 -5.61 -1.88 -21.22
C ARG A 29 -5.67 -3.33 -20.74
N PRO A 30 -5.30 -3.62 -19.47
CA PRO A 30 -5.37 -4.97 -18.93
C PRO A 30 -6.83 -5.43 -18.82
N GLY A 31 -7.10 -6.66 -19.23
CA GLY A 31 -8.39 -7.34 -19.02
C GLY A 31 -8.41 -7.99 -17.63
N LEU A 32 -8.45 -7.19 -16.56
CA LEU A 32 -8.57 -7.74 -15.22
C LEU A 32 -9.99 -8.25 -14.98
N ALA A 33 -10.10 -9.37 -14.27
CA ALA A 33 -11.38 -9.87 -13.82
C ALA A 33 -12.04 -8.87 -12.85
N ASN A 34 -13.36 -8.73 -12.94
CA ASN A 34 -14.12 -7.93 -11.99
C ASN A 34 -13.98 -8.53 -10.58
N PHE A 35 -13.66 -7.68 -9.59
CA PHE A 35 -13.37 -8.11 -8.22
C PHE A 35 -14.60 -8.75 -7.56
N GLU A 36 -15.76 -8.10 -7.64
CA GLU A 36 -16.99 -8.62 -7.03
C GLU A 36 -17.42 -9.93 -7.70
N GLN A 37 -17.31 -10.05 -9.02
CA GLN A 37 -17.62 -11.32 -9.72
C GLN A 37 -16.65 -12.45 -9.34
N THR A 38 -15.39 -12.10 -9.02
CA THR A 38 -14.36 -13.11 -8.70
C THR A 38 -14.46 -13.60 -7.26
N TYR A 39 -14.76 -12.71 -6.33
CA TYR A 39 -14.69 -12.99 -4.90
C TYR A 39 -16.06 -12.96 -4.20
N GLY A 40 -17.12 -12.50 -4.87
CA GLY A 40 -18.47 -12.39 -4.30
C GLY A 40 -18.65 -11.24 -3.32
N ILE A 41 -17.69 -10.32 -3.22
CA ILE A 41 -17.66 -9.20 -2.27
C ILE A 41 -17.28 -7.89 -2.98
N LYS A 42 -17.78 -6.77 -2.45
CA LYS A 42 -17.44 -5.45 -2.97
C LYS A 42 -16.12 -4.95 -2.42
N GLY A 43 -15.26 -4.43 -3.28
CA GLY A 43 -13.95 -3.94 -2.92
C GLY A 43 -13.76 -2.45 -3.15
N ALA A 44 -12.97 -1.82 -2.28
CA ALA A 44 -12.49 -0.44 -2.45
C ALA A 44 -10.96 -0.37 -2.41
N VAL A 45 -10.39 0.69 -3.00
CA VAL A 45 -8.95 0.97 -3.01
C VAL A 45 -8.71 2.38 -2.51
N VAL A 46 -7.83 2.52 -1.53
CA VAL A 46 -7.29 3.78 -1.01
C VAL A 46 -5.81 3.84 -1.33
N SER A 47 -5.39 4.71 -2.24
CA SER A 47 -3.99 4.86 -2.65
C SER A 47 -3.71 6.28 -3.16
N ALA A 48 -2.48 6.74 -3.00
CA ALA A 48 -1.97 7.95 -3.68
C ALA A 48 -1.42 7.63 -5.08
N VAL A 49 -1.14 6.35 -5.38
CA VAL A 49 -0.43 5.89 -6.58
C VAL A 49 -1.41 5.61 -7.71
N ASP A 50 -1.26 6.30 -8.82
CA ASP A 50 -2.15 6.18 -9.97
C ASP A 50 -2.17 4.76 -10.58
N LEU A 51 -1.05 4.05 -10.52
CA LEU A 51 -0.98 2.64 -10.95
C LEU A 51 -1.95 1.77 -10.14
N ILE A 52 -1.93 1.88 -8.83
CA ILE A 52 -2.78 1.10 -7.91
C ILE A 52 -4.26 1.48 -8.09
N LYS A 53 -4.54 2.79 -8.18
CA LYS A 53 -5.88 3.29 -8.50
C LYS A 53 -6.38 2.77 -9.84
N GLY A 54 -5.49 2.75 -10.85
CA GLY A 54 -5.77 2.20 -12.18
C GLY A 54 -6.09 0.70 -12.17
N ILE A 55 -5.35 -0.09 -11.38
CA ILE A 55 -5.63 -1.52 -11.17
C ILE A 55 -7.00 -1.69 -10.52
N GLY A 56 -7.29 -0.96 -9.44
CA GLY A 56 -8.59 -0.99 -8.77
C GLY A 56 -9.72 -0.65 -9.74
N LYS A 57 -9.56 0.40 -10.54
CA LYS A 57 -10.53 0.78 -11.58
C LYS A 57 -10.72 -0.29 -12.66
N CYS A 58 -9.66 -0.95 -13.10
CA CYS A 58 -9.73 -2.03 -14.07
C CYS A 58 -10.39 -3.30 -13.51
N ALA A 59 -10.26 -3.53 -12.19
CA ALA A 59 -10.93 -4.61 -11.47
C ALA A 59 -12.36 -4.26 -11.00
N ASP A 60 -12.86 -3.08 -11.37
CA ASP A 60 -14.19 -2.57 -11.00
C ASP A 60 -14.38 -2.37 -9.49
N MET A 61 -13.30 -2.06 -8.79
CA MET A 61 -13.33 -1.65 -7.39
C MET A 61 -13.62 -0.15 -7.24
N GLN A 62 -14.17 0.25 -6.11
CA GLN A 62 -14.34 1.66 -5.76
C GLN A 62 -12.98 2.30 -5.48
N VAL A 63 -12.56 3.26 -6.29
CA VAL A 63 -11.34 4.03 -6.03
C VAL A 63 -11.68 5.27 -5.22
N ILE A 64 -11.02 5.43 -4.06
CA ILE A 64 -11.28 6.52 -3.12
C ILE A 64 -10.13 7.50 -3.16
N GLU A 65 -10.45 8.76 -3.48
CA GLU A 65 -9.49 9.86 -3.44
C GLU A 65 -9.39 10.42 -2.02
N VAL A 66 -8.16 10.66 -1.58
CA VAL A 66 -7.86 11.24 -0.27
C VAL A 66 -7.06 12.52 -0.46
N GLU A 67 -7.58 13.63 0.02
CA GLU A 67 -6.89 14.92 -0.05
C GLU A 67 -5.57 14.86 0.76
N GLY A 68 -4.48 15.35 0.16
CA GLY A 68 -3.15 15.31 0.77
C GLY A 68 -2.49 13.93 0.77
N ALA A 69 -3.06 12.94 0.09
CA ALA A 69 -2.41 11.66 -0.11
C ALA A 69 -1.22 11.81 -1.08
N THR A 70 -0.04 11.40 -0.63
CA THR A 70 1.20 11.33 -1.41
C THR A 70 1.78 9.92 -1.33
N GLY A 71 2.76 9.60 -2.18
CA GLY A 71 3.56 8.37 -2.11
C GLY A 71 4.72 8.44 -1.11
N TYR A 72 4.82 9.49 -0.28
CA TYR A 72 5.96 9.69 0.60
C TYR A 72 5.54 9.86 2.07
N ILE A 73 6.52 10.12 2.95
CA ILE A 73 6.33 10.18 4.41
C ILE A 73 5.43 11.35 4.87
N ASP A 74 5.23 12.35 4.02
CA ASP A 74 4.33 13.49 4.25
C ASP A 74 2.87 13.21 3.85
N THR A 75 2.56 11.98 3.45
CA THR A 75 1.18 11.59 3.07
C THR A 75 0.21 11.80 4.23
N ASN A 76 -1.05 12.09 3.89
CA ASN A 76 -2.15 12.14 4.85
C ASN A 76 -2.54 10.72 5.31
N PHE A 77 -1.82 10.18 6.30
CA PHE A 77 -2.10 8.86 6.86
C PHE A 77 -3.49 8.78 7.47
N GLU A 78 -3.85 9.78 8.31
CA GLU A 78 -5.14 9.82 8.98
C GLU A 78 -6.30 9.83 7.99
N GLY A 79 -6.21 10.66 6.96
CA GLY A 79 -7.22 10.72 5.89
C GLY A 79 -7.35 9.39 5.12
N LYS A 80 -6.25 8.64 4.94
CA LYS A 80 -6.31 7.29 4.34
C LYS A 80 -7.02 6.28 5.26
N ALA A 81 -6.77 6.34 6.58
CA ALA A 81 -7.45 5.49 7.55
C ALA A 81 -8.95 5.81 7.62
N GLU A 82 -9.32 7.08 7.72
CA GLU A 82 -10.71 7.55 7.73
C GLU A 82 -11.46 7.13 6.45
N ALA A 83 -10.81 7.28 5.29
CA ALA A 83 -11.37 6.87 4.01
C ALA A 83 -11.59 5.35 3.95
N ALA A 84 -10.68 4.55 4.49
CA ALA A 84 -10.81 3.11 4.56
C ALA A 84 -11.95 2.68 5.50
N ILE A 85 -12.04 3.27 6.69
CA ILE A 85 -13.11 3.02 7.65
C ILE A 85 -14.47 3.34 7.01
N LYS A 86 -14.61 4.51 6.40
CA LYS A 86 -15.84 4.93 5.73
C LYS A 86 -16.21 4.03 4.55
N ALA A 87 -15.22 3.51 3.82
CA ALA A 87 -15.48 2.60 2.71
C ALA A 87 -16.12 1.29 3.16
N LEU A 88 -15.80 0.82 4.36
CA LEU A 88 -16.38 -0.40 4.94
C LEU A 88 -17.88 -0.27 5.27
N ASP A 89 -18.47 0.94 5.26
CA ASP A 89 -19.92 1.12 5.35
C ASP A 89 -20.66 0.57 4.11
N SER A 90 -19.98 0.43 2.98
CA SER A 90 -20.57 0.04 1.69
C SER A 90 -19.80 -1.03 0.92
N CYS A 91 -18.60 -1.35 1.37
CA CYS A 91 -17.72 -2.37 0.80
C CYS A 91 -17.34 -3.39 1.86
N ASP A 92 -17.15 -4.64 1.44
CA ASP A 92 -16.74 -5.74 2.32
C ASP A 92 -15.22 -5.85 2.44
N TYR A 93 -14.48 -5.23 1.50
CA TYR A 93 -13.03 -5.30 1.40
C TYR A 93 -12.45 -3.92 1.05
N VAL A 94 -11.39 -3.52 1.75
CA VAL A 94 -10.66 -2.29 1.45
C VAL A 94 -9.17 -2.57 1.34
N TYR A 95 -8.57 -2.23 0.19
CA TYR A 95 -7.15 -2.27 -0.03
C TYR A 95 -6.55 -0.88 0.25
N VAL A 96 -5.73 -0.78 1.30
CA VAL A 96 -5.06 0.46 1.69
C VAL A 96 -3.59 0.38 1.32
N HIS A 97 -3.15 1.22 0.40
CA HIS A 97 -1.78 1.25 -0.09
C HIS A 97 -0.97 2.40 0.49
N LEU A 98 0.18 2.06 1.06
CA LEU A 98 1.14 2.98 1.67
C LEU A 98 2.52 2.78 1.01
N GLU A 99 2.98 3.76 0.24
CA GLU A 99 4.24 3.67 -0.54
C GLU A 99 5.45 4.26 0.21
N ALA A 100 5.22 5.02 1.29
CA ALA A 100 6.27 5.75 1.98
C ALA A 100 7.50 4.91 2.39
N PRO A 101 7.38 3.66 2.89
CA PRO A 101 8.54 2.82 3.20
C PRO A 101 9.37 2.46 1.95
N ASP A 102 8.71 2.25 0.81
CA ASP A 102 9.36 1.95 -0.47
C ASP A 102 10.18 3.15 -0.98
N GLU A 103 9.56 4.31 -1.07
CA GLU A 103 10.20 5.56 -1.47
C GLU A 103 11.40 5.92 -0.57
N CYS A 104 11.28 5.72 0.74
CA CYS A 104 12.41 5.89 1.67
C CYS A 104 13.53 4.87 1.39
N GLY A 105 13.19 3.65 0.98
CA GLY A 105 14.13 2.63 0.54
C GLY A 105 14.93 3.08 -0.68
N HIS A 106 14.25 3.52 -1.73
CA HIS A 106 14.84 4.05 -2.96
C HIS A 106 15.78 5.25 -2.70
N ARG A 107 15.44 6.08 -1.73
CA ARG A 107 16.23 7.27 -1.36
C ARG A 107 17.34 6.98 -0.34
N ARG A 108 17.46 5.76 0.15
CA ARG A 108 18.41 5.36 1.20
C ARG A 108 18.19 6.08 2.53
N GLU A 109 16.96 6.41 2.84
CA GLU A 109 16.56 7.16 4.02
C GLU A 109 16.11 6.21 5.14
N ALA A 110 17.05 5.51 5.78
CA ALA A 110 16.76 4.47 6.75
C ALA A 110 15.89 4.97 7.92
N GLN A 111 16.18 6.15 8.48
CA GLN A 111 15.40 6.71 9.58
C GLN A 111 13.96 7.05 9.16
N ASN A 112 13.79 7.63 7.97
CA ASN A 112 12.46 7.92 7.43
C ASN A 112 11.69 6.64 7.11
N LYS A 113 12.37 5.57 6.66
CA LYS A 113 11.73 4.26 6.43
C LYS A 113 11.18 3.68 7.73
N VAL A 114 11.96 3.68 8.81
CA VAL A 114 11.50 3.25 10.14
C VAL A 114 10.31 4.10 10.58
N LYS A 115 10.43 5.43 10.50
CA LYS A 115 9.34 6.33 10.86
C LYS A 115 8.08 6.13 10.03
N ALA A 116 8.21 5.83 8.74
CA ALA A 116 7.05 5.53 7.89
C ALA A 116 6.31 4.27 8.35
N ILE A 117 7.04 3.22 8.75
CA ILE A 117 6.46 1.99 9.29
C ILE A 117 5.76 2.26 10.63
N GLU A 118 6.39 3.03 11.54
CA GLU A 118 5.78 3.45 12.80
C GLU A 118 4.49 4.27 12.59
N LEU A 119 4.48 5.16 11.59
CA LEU A 119 3.30 5.95 11.24
C LEU A 119 2.18 5.09 10.65
N ILE A 120 2.50 4.06 9.87
CA ILE A 120 1.51 3.08 9.38
C ILE A 120 0.85 2.37 10.56
N ASP A 121 1.65 1.88 11.50
CA ASP A 121 1.12 1.22 12.71
C ASP A 121 0.20 2.16 13.50
N GLN A 122 0.70 3.35 13.84
CA GLN A 122 0.00 4.29 14.70
C GLN A 122 -1.22 4.95 14.05
N LYS A 123 -1.15 5.25 12.75
CA LYS A 123 -2.13 6.12 12.06
C LYS A 123 -3.00 5.39 11.03
N ILE A 124 -2.69 4.14 10.72
CA ILE A 124 -3.51 3.28 9.83
C ILE A 124 -4.01 2.07 10.61
N VAL A 125 -3.08 1.22 11.09
CA VAL A 125 -3.44 -0.07 11.70
C VAL A 125 -4.24 0.15 12.98
N LYS A 126 -3.72 0.96 13.90
CA LYS A 126 -4.42 1.22 15.16
C LYS A 126 -5.81 1.84 14.97
N PRO A 127 -6.03 2.92 14.19
CA PRO A 127 -7.38 3.46 13.96
C PRO A 127 -8.33 2.47 13.31
N LEU A 128 -7.87 1.60 12.40
CA LEU A 128 -8.69 0.54 11.82
C LEU A 128 -9.10 -0.49 12.88
N LEU A 129 -8.17 -0.93 13.73
CA LEU A 129 -8.48 -1.85 14.83
C LEU A 129 -9.48 -1.25 15.82
N ASP A 130 -9.31 0.04 16.18
CA ASP A 130 -10.20 0.75 17.10
C ASP A 130 -11.61 0.89 16.49
N ALA A 131 -11.72 1.20 15.20
CA ALA A 131 -13.00 1.35 14.51
C ALA A 131 -13.75 0.03 14.32
N LEU A 132 -13.02 -1.06 14.16
CA LEU A 132 -13.57 -2.41 13.96
C LEU A 132 -13.76 -3.18 15.28
N ALA A 133 -13.42 -2.57 16.42
CA ALA A 133 -13.56 -3.21 17.73
C ALA A 133 -15.01 -3.70 17.97
N GLY A 134 -15.13 -4.98 18.36
CA GLY A 134 -16.43 -5.62 18.57
C GLY A 134 -17.14 -6.11 17.30
N GLN A 135 -16.55 -5.92 16.13
CA GLN A 135 -17.01 -6.49 14.86
C GLN A 135 -16.20 -7.74 14.51
N GLN A 136 -16.73 -8.59 13.63
CA GLN A 136 -15.96 -9.68 13.03
C GLN A 136 -15.27 -9.17 11.77
N PHE A 137 -13.95 -9.28 11.73
CA PHE A 137 -13.15 -8.86 10.59
C PHE A 137 -11.86 -9.66 10.47
N LYS A 138 -11.28 -9.63 9.27
CA LYS A 138 -9.94 -10.12 9.01
C LYS A 138 -9.06 -8.97 8.50
N MET A 139 -7.80 -8.97 8.88
CA MET A 139 -6.83 -7.97 8.44
C MET A 139 -5.56 -8.66 7.92
N LEU A 140 -5.15 -8.31 6.73
CA LEU A 140 -3.90 -8.76 6.12
C LEU A 140 -2.95 -7.57 5.97
N ILE A 141 -1.76 -7.68 6.57
CA ILE A 141 -0.70 -6.66 6.49
C ILE A 141 0.53 -7.30 5.87
N LEU A 142 1.05 -6.71 4.81
CA LEU A 142 2.27 -7.18 4.15
C LEU A 142 2.88 -6.08 3.27
N PRO A 143 4.20 -6.06 3.05
CA PRO A 143 4.78 -5.38 1.89
C PRO A 143 4.54 -6.22 0.63
N ASP A 144 4.54 -5.59 -0.54
CA ASP A 144 4.46 -6.26 -1.84
C ASP A 144 5.82 -6.81 -2.30
N HIS A 145 6.90 -6.14 -1.92
CA HIS A 145 8.29 -6.54 -2.17
C HIS A 145 9.24 -5.85 -1.18
N PRO A 146 10.47 -6.36 -0.99
CA PRO A 146 11.51 -5.62 -0.29
C PRO A 146 12.05 -4.47 -1.17
N THR A 147 12.40 -3.35 -0.52
CA THR A 147 13.19 -2.26 -1.10
C THR A 147 14.34 -1.95 -0.14
N PRO A 148 15.39 -2.78 -0.15
CA PRO A 148 16.49 -2.66 0.82
C PRO A 148 17.26 -1.35 0.65
N ILE A 149 17.60 -0.71 1.77
CA ILE A 149 18.40 0.52 1.82
C ILE A 149 19.74 0.37 1.09
N ALA A 150 20.35 -0.83 1.18
CA ALA A 150 21.66 -1.11 0.58
C ALA A 150 21.64 -1.03 -0.94
N THR A 151 20.62 -1.60 -1.57
CA THR A 151 20.47 -1.66 -3.03
C THR A 151 19.71 -0.47 -3.61
N ALA A 152 18.83 0.15 -2.81
CA ALA A 152 17.91 1.22 -3.23
C ALA A 152 17.05 0.84 -4.43
N THR A 153 16.70 -0.43 -4.55
CA THR A 153 15.84 -0.97 -5.61
C THR A 153 15.14 -2.22 -5.09
N HIS A 154 14.08 -2.63 -5.77
CA HIS A 154 13.32 -3.82 -5.40
C HIS A 154 14.19 -5.08 -5.47
N SER A 155 13.93 -6.01 -4.58
CA SER A 155 14.56 -7.32 -4.55
C SER A 155 13.52 -8.45 -4.54
N ARG A 156 13.96 -9.71 -4.58
CA ARG A 156 13.07 -10.87 -4.80
C ARG A 156 12.92 -11.76 -3.58
N GLU A 157 13.47 -11.37 -2.46
CA GLU A 157 13.33 -12.14 -1.22
C GLU A 157 11.86 -12.19 -0.79
N PRO A 158 11.43 -13.27 -0.13
CA PRO A 158 10.12 -13.33 0.48
C PRO A 158 9.89 -12.18 1.45
N VAL A 159 8.65 -11.74 1.56
CA VAL A 159 8.22 -10.70 2.49
C VAL A 159 7.42 -11.30 3.64
N PRO A 160 7.47 -10.71 4.86
CA PRO A 160 6.62 -11.13 5.95
C PRO A 160 5.16 -10.75 5.66
N PHE A 161 4.22 -11.55 6.15
CA PHE A 161 2.81 -11.18 6.21
C PHE A 161 2.22 -11.46 7.57
N LEU A 162 1.21 -10.69 7.96
CA LEU A 162 0.38 -10.90 9.12
C LEU A 162 -1.07 -11.07 8.67
N LEU A 163 -1.68 -12.19 8.99
CA LEU A 163 -3.11 -12.41 8.81
C LEU A 163 -3.75 -12.53 10.18
N TYR A 164 -4.64 -11.58 10.50
CA TYR A 164 -5.41 -11.54 11.73
C TYR A 164 -6.87 -11.87 11.44
N ASP A 165 -7.46 -12.71 12.27
CA ASP A 165 -8.89 -13.03 12.26
C ASP A 165 -9.44 -12.73 13.66
N SER A 166 -10.38 -11.79 13.76
CA SER A 166 -10.98 -11.40 15.05
C SER A 166 -11.88 -12.47 15.68
N THR A 167 -12.20 -13.51 14.93
CA THR A 167 -13.06 -14.64 15.41
C THR A 167 -12.24 -15.79 15.97
N GLU A 168 -10.93 -15.77 15.78
CA GLU A 168 -10.03 -16.85 16.22
C GLU A 168 -9.02 -16.32 17.24
N THR A 169 -8.71 -17.16 18.23
CA THR A 169 -7.58 -16.93 19.14
C THR A 169 -6.39 -17.69 18.59
N GLN A 170 -5.41 -16.97 18.05
CA GLN A 170 -4.17 -17.55 17.53
C GLN A 170 -2.98 -17.03 18.34
N GLU A 171 -2.04 -17.92 18.62
CA GLU A 171 -0.74 -17.51 19.11
C GLU A 171 0.07 -16.94 17.94
N GLY A 172 0.46 -15.68 18.05
CA GLY A 172 1.31 -15.01 17.08
C GLY A 172 2.76 -14.94 17.55
N VAL A 173 3.57 -14.22 16.80
CA VAL A 173 4.94 -13.86 17.18
C VAL A 173 4.96 -12.47 17.83
N ASP A 174 5.97 -12.19 18.65
CA ASP A 174 6.05 -10.96 19.45
C ASP A 174 6.19 -9.68 18.62
N SER A 175 6.68 -9.78 17.38
CA SER A 175 6.83 -8.62 16.50
C SER A 175 6.82 -8.99 15.02
N PHE A 176 6.33 -8.08 14.19
CA PHE A 176 6.23 -8.23 12.74
C PHE A 176 7.58 -7.90 12.09
N THR A 177 8.40 -8.93 11.90
CA THR A 177 9.71 -8.84 11.27
C THR A 177 9.94 -10.03 10.33
N GLU A 178 10.88 -9.89 9.38
CA GLU A 178 11.29 -10.97 8.47
C GLU A 178 11.79 -12.20 9.24
N VAL A 179 12.59 -11.97 10.28
CA VAL A 179 13.17 -13.06 11.10
C VAL A 179 12.08 -13.83 11.84
N ASN A 180 11.15 -13.14 12.49
CA ASN A 180 10.07 -13.77 13.22
C ASN A 180 9.11 -14.47 12.28
N ALA A 181 8.77 -13.86 11.14
CA ALA A 181 7.95 -14.50 10.12
C ALA A 181 8.58 -15.80 9.59
N GLN A 182 9.90 -15.77 9.28
CA GLN A 182 10.63 -16.96 8.85
C GLN A 182 10.62 -18.07 9.91
N ASN A 183 10.77 -17.72 11.18
CA ASN A 183 10.79 -18.68 12.29
C ASN A 183 9.45 -19.39 12.53
N THR A 184 8.34 -18.85 12.02
CA THR A 184 7.03 -19.53 12.07
C THR A 184 6.99 -20.78 11.19
N GLY A 185 7.84 -20.88 10.18
CA GLY A 185 7.80 -21.94 9.16
C GLY A 185 6.60 -21.82 8.19
N VAL A 186 5.74 -20.83 8.35
CA VAL A 186 4.63 -20.59 7.42
C VAL A 186 5.15 -19.90 6.16
N PHE A 187 4.91 -20.52 5.01
CA PHE A 187 5.34 -19.99 3.72
C PHE A 187 4.23 -20.11 2.67
N VAL A 188 3.92 -19.02 2.00
CA VAL A 188 2.93 -18.98 0.90
C VAL A 188 3.68 -18.71 -0.40
N GLU A 189 3.84 -19.74 -1.22
CA GLU A 189 4.62 -19.69 -2.46
C GLU A 189 4.08 -18.66 -3.48
N ARG A 190 2.77 -18.44 -3.48
CA ARG A 190 2.08 -17.55 -4.43
C ARG A 190 1.31 -16.47 -3.68
N GLY A 191 1.81 -15.22 -3.69
CA GLY A 191 1.18 -14.08 -3.03
C GLY A 191 -0.33 -13.91 -3.31
N PRO A 192 -0.85 -14.13 -4.55
CA PRO A 192 -2.29 -14.09 -4.82
C PRO A 192 -3.14 -15.10 -4.03
N MET A 193 -2.53 -16.07 -3.38
CA MET A 193 -3.27 -17.00 -2.50
C MET A 193 -3.65 -16.34 -1.16
N LEU A 194 -2.93 -15.30 -0.72
CA LEU A 194 -3.20 -14.64 0.56
C LEU A 194 -4.60 -14.02 0.63
N ILE A 195 -5.09 -13.44 -0.47
CA ILE A 195 -6.44 -12.91 -0.50
C ILE A 195 -7.48 -14.03 -0.31
N LYS A 196 -7.25 -15.22 -0.86
CA LYS A 196 -8.14 -16.37 -0.66
C LYS A 196 -8.10 -16.88 0.77
N MET A 197 -6.92 -16.88 1.40
CA MET A 197 -6.77 -17.23 2.82
C MET A 197 -7.50 -16.23 3.72
N MET A 198 -7.48 -14.96 3.36
CA MET A 198 -8.19 -13.93 4.10
C MET A 198 -9.72 -14.04 3.95
N LEU A 199 -10.22 -14.41 2.77
CA LEU A 199 -11.66 -14.45 2.48
C LEU A 199 -12.35 -15.78 2.87
N ASN A 200 -11.57 -16.83 3.12
CA ASN A 200 -12.10 -18.12 3.61
C ASN A 200 -12.19 -18.15 5.13
#